data_af94ae38e72e6c8658dec207318d4b85
#
_entry.id   af94ae38e72e6c8658dec207318d4b85
#
_cell.length_a   1.000
_cell.length_b   1.000
_cell.length_c   1.000
_cell.angle_alpha   90.00
_cell.angle_beta   90.00
_cell.angle_gamma   90.00
#
_symmetry.space_group_name_H-M   'P 1'
#
loop_
_entity.id
_entity.type
_entity.pdbx_description
1 polymer ?
#
loop_
_entity_poly.entity_id
_entity_poly.type
_entity_poly.pdbx_seq_one_letter_code
_entity_poly.pdbx_strand_id
1 'polypeptide(L)'
;PIPLDPTFDPHTHALFWDDVRPRRDESQRRNEIWGVRLDADYKLDGFITNLAVGGRWAEQTYRDYDVRNEITLNPSGPPNAGREDARINLLCRTQFPQTGFLDQARGNTITSWATFDPLCLMREYTGSEDPGLPASLLSPANRDVTEQTLAGYIMAEYAGDLGDMPVRGNFGVRVVNTKVTSIGLRS
;
A
#
# COMPACT_ATOMS: atom_id res chain seq x y z
N PRO A 1 31.15 -4.76 -12.85
CA PRO A 1 30.66 -3.54 -13.50
C PRO A 1 30.18 -3.89 -14.90
N ILE A 2 28.99 -3.44 -15.27
CA ILE A 2 28.48 -3.57 -16.63
C ILE A 2 29.17 -2.46 -17.42
N PRO A 3 29.98 -2.79 -18.45
CA PRO A 3 30.62 -1.75 -19.25
C PRO A 3 29.54 -1.00 -20.03
N LEU A 4 29.46 0.30 -19.82
CA LEU A 4 28.64 1.16 -20.65
C LEU A 4 29.30 1.31 -22.03
N ASP A 5 28.48 1.44 -23.06
CA ASP A 5 28.95 1.83 -24.39
C ASP A 5 29.75 3.13 -24.25
N PRO A 6 31.01 3.19 -24.70
CA PRO A 6 31.86 4.38 -24.56
C PRO A 6 31.32 5.61 -25.32
N THR A 7 30.35 5.40 -26.23
CA THR A 7 29.67 6.49 -26.94
C THR A 7 28.40 6.99 -26.22
N PHE A 8 27.97 6.29 -25.15
CA PHE A 8 26.81 6.69 -24.38
C PHE A 8 27.17 7.75 -23.35
N ASP A 9 26.63 8.95 -23.51
CA ASP A 9 26.70 10.02 -22.53
C ASP A 9 25.36 10.15 -21.79
N PRO A 10 25.29 9.80 -20.50
CA PRO A 10 24.08 9.88 -19.71
C PRO A 10 23.52 11.30 -19.54
N HIS A 11 24.29 12.34 -19.88
CA HIS A 11 23.86 13.74 -19.81
C HIS A 11 23.16 14.22 -21.09
N THR A 12 23.20 13.44 -22.15
CA THR A 12 22.60 13.81 -23.43
C THR A 12 21.09 13.59 -23.41
N HIS A 13 20.31 14.63 -23.11
CA HIS A 13 18.85 14.57 -23.00
C HIS A 13 18.14 14.01 -24.25
N ALA A 14 18.69 14.27 -25.42
CA ALA A 14 18.12 13.83 -26.70
C ALA A 14 18.18 12.30 -26.91
N LEU A 15 18.93 11.57 -26.11
CA LEU A 15 19.04 10.10 -26.21
C LEU A 15 17.93 9.33 -25.46
N PHE A 16 17.17 10.01 -24.59
CA PHE A 16 16.08 9.38 -23.83
C PHE A 16 14.78 9.51 -24.62
N TRP A 17 14.49 8.52 -25.43
CA TRP A 17 13.29 8.42 -26.24
C TRP A 17 12.89 6.96 -26.42
N ASP A 18 11.72 6.73 -27.01
CA ASP A 18 11.09 5.44 -27.23
C ASP A 18 10.14 5.04 -26.08
N ASP A 19 8.98 4.49 -26.46
CA ASP A 19 7.93 3.95 -25.59
C ASP A 19 7.54 4.89 -24.42
N VAL A 20 7.36 6.16 -24.73
CA VAL A 20 6.96 7.16 -23.73
C VAL A 20 5.55 6.84 -23.23
N ARG A 21 5.41 6.69 -21.91
CA ARG A 21 4.15 6.34 -21.25
C ARG A 21 3.84 7.31 -20.12
N PRO A 22 3.28 8.49 -20.45
CA PRO A 22 2.76 9.37 -19.40
C PRO A 22 1.70 8.64 -18.59
N ARG A 23 1.84 8.67 -17.27
CA ARG A 23 0.88 8.00 -16.39
C ARG A 23 0.64 8.76 -15.11
N ARG A 24 -0.56 8.61 -14.59
CA ARG A 24 -0.91 8.97 -13.23
C ARG A 24 -1.28 7.72 -12.47
N ASP A 25 -0.53 7.44 -11.42
CA ASP A 25 -0.83 6.40 -10.44
C ASP A 25 -1.39 7.08 -9.19
N GLU A 26 -2.49 6.57 -8.68
CA GLU A 26 -3.04 6.96 -7.40
C GLU A 26 -3.34 5.72 -6.58
N SER A 27 -2.82 5.66 -5.35
CA SER A 27 -3.13 4.58 -4.43
C SER A 27 -3.72 5.15 -3.15
N GLN A 28 -4.79 4.53 -2.69
CA GLN A 28 -5.44 4.88 -1.43
C GLN A 28 -5.60 3.62 -0.59
N ARG A 29 -5.05 3.66 0.62
CA ARG A 29 -5.22 2.59 1.61
C ARG A 29 -5.92 3.14 2.84
N ARG A 30 -6.99 2.47 3.23
CA ARG A 30 -7.76 2.84 4.40
C ARG A 30 -8.02 1.60 5.24
N ASN A 31 -7.70 1.70 6.51
CA ASN A 31 -8.01 0.68 7.50
C ASN A 31 -8.78 1.33 8.64
N GLU A 32 -10.00 0.88 8.86
CA GLU A 32 -10.87 1.38 9.91
C GLU A 32 -11.27 0.22 10.82
N ILE A 33 -11.17 0.44 12.13
CA ILE A 33 -11.55 -0.55 13.13
C ILE A 33 -12.52 0.11 14.11
N TRP A 34 -13.68 -0.50 14.23
CA TRP A 34 -14.67 -0.17 15.24
C TRP A 34 -14.83 -1.34 16.19
N GLY A 35 -15.01 -1.07 17.45
CA GLY A 35 -15.23 -2.15 18.39
C GLY A 35 -15.83 -1.68 19.69
N VAL A 36 -16.65 -2.54 20.26
CA VAL A 36 -17.25 -2.38 21.58
C VAL A 36 -16.95 -3.64 22.38
N ARG A 37 -16.55 -3.46 23.62
CA ARG A 37 -16.33 -4.52 24.59
C ARG A 37 -17.01 -4.17 25.90
N LEU A 38 -17.70 -5.16 26.48
CA LEU A 38 -18.33 -5.06 27.80
C LEU A 38 -17.90 -6.28 28.60
N ASP A 39 -17.45 -6.02 29.81
CA ASP A 39 -17.07 -7.05 30.77
C ASP A 39 -17.73 -6.75 32.11
N ALA A 40 -18.13 -7.79 32.83
CA ALA A 40 -18.68 -7.71 34.18
C ALA A 40 -18.06 -8.81 35.03
N ASP A 41 -17.68 -8.45 36.24
CA ASP A 41 -17.11 -9.33 37.24
C ASP A 41 -18.01 -9.31 38.49
N TYR A 42 -18.30 -10.49 39.02
CA TYR A 42 -19.11 -10.66 40.22
C TYR A 42 -18.33 -11.51 41.24
N LYS A 43 -18.01 -10.91 42.38
CA LYS A 43 -17.35 -11.61 43.47
C LYS A 43 -18.33 -12.43 44.30
N LEU A 44 -17.96 -13.64 44.65
CA LEU A 44 -18.75 -14.61 45.39
C LEU A 44 -17.99 -15.02 46.65
N ASP A 45 -18.74 -15.23 47.72
CA ASP A 45 -18.20 -15.78 48.97
C ASP A 45 -18.43 -17.31 48.93
N GLY A 46 -17.37 -18.08 48.71
CA GLY A 46 -17.42 -19.53 48.61
C GLY A 46 -16.30 -20.14 47.82
N PHE A 47 -16.44 -21.43 47.43
CA PHE A 47 -15.43 -22.11 46.62
C PHE A 47 -15.24 -21.45 45.25
N ILE A 48 -16.31 -20.99 44.62
CA ILE A 48 -16.24 -20.08 43.45
C ILE A 48 -16.10 -18.66 43.99
N THR A 49 -14.99 -18.04 43.72
CA THR A 49 -14.61 -16.72 44.26
C THR A 49 -14.93 -15.55 43.33
N ASN A 50 -15.02 -15.84 42.01
CA ASN A 50 -15.33 -14.82 41.02
C ASN A 50 -16.04 -15.44 39.80
N LEU A 51 -16.97 -14.69 39.24
CA LEU A 51 -17.63 -15.01 37.97
C LEU A 51 -17.43 -13.82 37.05
N ALA A 52 -16.76 -14.03 35.91
CA ALA A 52 -16.55 -13.03 34.87
C ALA A 52 -17.35 -13.39 33.62
N VAL A 53 -18.03 -12.43 33.05
CA VAL A 53 -18.72 -12.54 31.79
C VAL A 53 -18.42 -11.34 30.92
N GLY A 54 -18.22 -11.58 29.65
CA GLY A 54 -17.97 -10.45 28.73
C GLY A 54 -18.32 -10.76 27.29
N GLY A 55 -18.46 -9.68 26.55
CA GLY A 55 -18.74 -9.72 25.14
C GLY A 55 -17.95 -8.67 24.38
N ARG A 56 -17.59 -8.98 23.16
CA ARG A 56 -16.92 -8.06 22.24
C ARG A 56 -17.54 -8.19 20.86
N TRP A 57 -17.83 -7.04 20.28
CA TRP A 57 -18.06 -6.90 18.85
C TRP A 57 -16.97 -6.02 18.26
N ALA A 58 -16.46 -6.38 17.10
CA ALA A 58 -15.52 -5.57 16.35
C ALA A 58 -15.79 -5.71 14.84
N GLU A 59 -15.59 -4.61 14.13
CA GLU A 59 -15.63 -4.56 12.67
C GLU A 59 -14.36 -3.88 12.18
N GLN A 60 -13.69 -4.52 11.23
CA GLN A 60 -12.54 -3.96 10.52
C GLN A 60 -12.86 -3.88 9.04
N THR A 61 -12.71 -2.69 8.47
CA THR A 61 -12.83 -2.48 7.03
C THR A 61 -11.48 -2.09 6.49
N TYR A 62 -10.98 -2.86 5.54
CA TYR A 62 -9.76 -2.60 4.80
C TYR A 62 -10.09 -2.33 3.34
N ARG A 63 -9.66 -1.18 2.84
CA ARG A 63 -9.79 -0.77 1.44
C ARG A 63 -8.42 -0.49 0.87
N ASP A 64 -8.16 -1.06 -0.28
CA ASP A 64 -6.94 -0.86 -1.05
C ASP A 64 -7.33 -0.59 -2.50
N TYR A 65 -7.16 0.65 -2.94
CA TYR A 65 -7.48 1.09 -4.28
C TYR A 65 -6.20 1.56 -4.95
N ASP A 66 -5.85 0.89 -6.02
CA ASP A 66 -4.81 1.31 -6.95
C ASP A 66 -5.46 1.64 -8.29
N VAL A 67 -5.27 2.87 -8.72
CA VAL A 67 -5.81 3.37 -9.98
C VAL A 67 -4.66 3.86 -10.83
N ARG A 68 -4.63 3.42 -12.08
CA ARG A 68 -3.65 3.86 -13.06
C ARG A 68 -4.35 4.37 -14.31
N ASN A 69 -3.98 5.57 -14.72
CA ASN A 69 -4.25 6.06 -16.04
C ASN A 69 -2.92 6.19 -16.79
N GLU A 70 -2.70 5.31 -17.75
CA GLU A 70 -1.50 5.29 -18.58
C GLU A 70 -1.90 5.55 -20.02
N ILE A 71 -1.24 6.52 -20.64
CA ILE A 71 -1.40 6.84 -22.05
C ILE A 71 -0.18 6.31 -22.79
N THR A 72 -0.37 5.32 -23.64
CA THR A 72 0.71 4.82 -24.50
C THR A 72 0.81 5.68 -25.73
N LEU A 73 1.93 6.38 -25.84
CA LEU A 73 2.27 7.20 -27.00
C LEU A 73 3.26 6.41 -27.85
N ASN A 74 2.92 6.15 -29.10
CA ASN A 74 3.78 5.46 -30.08
C ASN A 74 4.34 4.10 -29.62
N PRO A 75 3.51 3.08 -29.33
CA PRO A 75 3.97 1.76 -28.87
C PRO A 75 4.87 1.02 -29.89
N SER A 76 4.96 1.49 -31.10
CA SER A 76 5.83 1.02 -32.18
C SER A 76 5.97 2.15 -33.19
N GLY A 77 6.41 3.30 -32.69
CA GLY A 77 6.38 4.55 -33.47
C GLY A 77 7.11 4.45 -34.81
N PRO A 78 6.69 5.22 -35.78
CA PRO A 78 7.43 5.32 -37.03
C PRO A 78 8.87 5.82 -36.77
N PRO A 79 9.81 5.56 -37.67
CA PRO A 79 11.22 5.90 -37.52
C PRO A 79 11.54 7.35 -37.11
N ASN A 80 10.57 8.24 -37.16
CA ASN A 80 10.69 9.65 -36.84
C ASN A 80 10.16 10.03 -35.44
N ALA A 81 9.54 9.10 -34.71
CA ALA A 81 9.02 9.37 -33.37
C ALA A 81 10.13 9.84 -32.41
N GLY A 82 11.32 9.24 -32.50
CA GLY A 82 12.47 9.65 -31.68
C GLY A 82 12.95 11.07 -31.89
N ARG A 83 12.67 11.73 -33.01
CA ARG A 83 13.03 13.13 -33.24
C ARG A 83 12.14 14.08 -32.45
N GLU A 84 10.83 13.78 -32.41
CA GLU A 84 9.90 14.58 -31.62
C GLU A 84 10.17 14.41 -30.12
N ASP A 85 10.40 13.17 -29.69
CA ASP A 85 10.75 12.88 -28.28
C ASP A 85 12.05 13.57 -27.87
N ALA A 86 13.07 13.55 -28.74
CA ALA A 86 14.31 14.28 -28.50
C ALA A 86 14.10 15.80 -28.39
N ARG A 87 13.21 16.38 -29.21
CA ARG A 87 12.84 17.79 -29.13
C ARG A 87 12.16 18.12 -27.80
N ILE A 88 11.19 17.31 -27.38
CA ILE A 88 10.45 17.49 -26.12
C ILE A 88 11.39 17.34 -24.94
N ASN A 89 12.28 16.34 -24.96
CA ASN A 89 13.27 16.13 -23.94
C ASN A 89 14.21 17.32 -23.77
N LEU A 90 14.66 17.92 -24.86
CA LEU A 90 15.49 19.12 -24.82
C LEU A 90 14.72 20.34 -24.30
N LEU A 91 13.43 20.45 -24.61
CA LEU A 91 12.55 21.51 -24.10
C LEU A 91 12.34 21.40 -22.60
N CYS A 92 12.07 20.19 -22.12
CA CYS A 92 11.73 19.91 -20.73
C CYS A 92 12.95 19.52 -19.87
N ARG A 93 14.17 19.76 -20.35
CA ARG A 93 15.39 19.45 -19.60
C ARG A 93 15.50 20.25 -18.32
N THR A 94 16.00 19.59 -17.28
CA THR A 94 16.34 20.24 -16.01
C THR A 94 17.78 19.92 -15.60
N GLN A 95 18.31 20.69 -14.66
CA GLN A 95 19.59 20.37 -14.05
C GLN A 95 19.43 19.23 -13.05
N PHE A 96 20.40 18.33 -13.00
CA PHE A 96 20.42 17.25 -12.01
C PHE A 96 20.39 17.85 -10.59
N PRO A 97 19.45 17.43 -9.72
CA PRO A 97 19.14 18.15 -8.48
C PRO A 97 20.15 17.92 -7.35
N GLN A 98 21.05 16.95 -7.51
CA GLN A 98 22.00 16.56 -6.47
C GLN A 98 23.44 16.72 -6.93
N THR A 99 24.34 17.02 -6.00
CA THR A 99 25.78 17.00 -6.20
C THR A 99 26.37 15.80 -5.49
N GLY A 100 27.35 15.11 -6.12
CA GLY A 100 28.02 13.97 -5.49
C GLY A 100 27.14 12.73 -5.30
N PHE A 101 26.14 12.52 -6.15
CA PHE A 101 25.28 11.34 -6.07
C PHE A 101 26.10 10.06 -6.24
N LEU A 102 26.05 9.18 -5.24
CA LEU A 102 26.80 7.92 -5.19
C LEU A 102 28.33 8.07 -5.41
N ASP A 103 28.91 9.21 -5.12
CA ASP A 103 30.34 9.46 -5.25
C ASP A 103 31.20 8.56 -4.34
N GLN A 104 30.62 8.11 -3.21
CA GLN A 104 31.25 7.18 -2.27
C GLN A 104 31.07 5.69 -2.66
N ALA A 105 30.28 5.39 -3.67
CA ALA A 105 30.04 4.02 -4.09
C ALA A 105 31.20 3.50 -4.94
N ARG A 106 31.81 2.39 -4.52
CA ARG A 106 32.93 1.78 -5.25
C ARG A 106 32.53 1.38 -6.67
N GLY A 107 33.30 1.84 -7.65
CA GLY A 107 33.07 1.51 -9.07
C GLY A 107 31.96 2.28 -9.73
N ASN A 108 31.36 3.25 -9.06
CA ASN A 108 30.45 4.18 -9.68
C ASN A 108 31.19 5.24 -10.46
N THR A 109 30.90 5.36 -11.75
CA THR A 109 31.46 6.37 -12.65
C THR A 109 30.42 7.41 -13.06
N ILE A 110 29.13 7.19 -12.73
CA ILE A 110 28.02 8.08 -13.08
C ILE A 110 27.49 8.71 -11.80
N THR A 111 27.73 10.00 -11.61
CA THR A 111 27.28 10.76 -10.45
C THR A 111 26.15 11.73 -10.77
N SER A 112 25.79 11.85 -12.04
CA SER A 112 24.66 12.63 -12.53
C SER A 112 24.23 12.13 -13.91
N TRP A 113 23.02 12.47 -14.31
CA TRP A 113 22.46 12.12 -15.62
C TRP A 113 21.45 13.16 -16.06
N ALA A 114 20.95 13.04 -17.31
CA ALA A 114 19.90 13.88 -17.83
C ALA A 114 18.63 13.75 -16.98
N THR A 115 18.07 14.87 -16.59
CA THR A 115 16.80 14.96 -15.85
C THR A 115 15.83 15.89 -16.57
N PHE A 116 14.56 15.71 -16.26
CA PHE A 116 13.45 16.34 -16.96
C PHE A 116 12.43 16.87 -15.97
N ASP A 117 11.74 17.93 -16.37
CA ASP A 117 10.54 18.39 -15.69
C ASP A 117 9.35 17.48 -16.07
N PRO A 118 8.81 16.68 -15.14
CA PRO A 118 7.73 15.74 -15.44
C PRO A 118 6.42 16.43 -15.86
N LEU A 119 6.14 17.64 -15.32
CA LEU A 119 4.94 18.38 -15.70
C LEU A 119 5.05 18.96 -17.10
N CYS A 120 6.25 19.44 -17.46
CA CYS A 120 6.55 19.86 -18.83
C CYS A 120 6.38 18.70 -19.81
N LEU A 121 6.99 17.52 -19.51
CA LEU A 121 6.84 16.34 -20.36
C LEU A 121 5.36 15.94 -20.50
N MET A 122 4.62 15.91 -19.39
CA MET A 122 3.20 15.56 -19.40
C MET A 122 2.42 16.50 -20.33
N ARG A 123 2.62 17.78 -20.20
CA ARG A 123 1.96 18.82 -21.03
C ARG A 123 2.30 18.70 -22.51
N GLU A 124 3.57 18.49 -22.83
CA GLU A 124 4.02 18.36 -24.21
C GLU A 124 3.47 17.10 -24.89
N TYR A 125 3.40 15.98 -24.17
CA TYR A 125 2.91 14.72 -24.72
C TYR A 125 1.39 14.60 -24.71
N THR A 126 0.68 15.15 -23.74
CA THR A 126 -0.77 14.91 -23.54
C THR A 126 -1.62 16.19 -23.71
N GLY A 127 -0.98 17.35 -23.79
CA GLY A 127 -1.68 18.64 -23.79
C GLY A 127 -2.14 19.09 -22.40
N SER A 128 -1.83 18.33 -21.34
CA SER A 128 -2.20 18.63 -19.96
C SER A 128 -1.11 18.21 -18.99
N GLU A 129 -0.98 18.90 -17.87
CA GLU A 129 -0.09 18.48 -16.78
C GLU A 129 -0.63 17.30 -15.98
N ASP A 130 -1.89 16.94 -16.17
CA ASP A 130 -2.56 15.82 -15.52
C ASP A 130 -3.33 15.00 -16.56
N PRO A 131 -2.98 13.73 -16.78
CA PRO A 131 -3.73 12.86 -17.69
C PRO A 131 -5.12 12.49 -17.16
N GLY A 132 -5.47 12.93 -15.95
CA GLY A 132 -6.70 12.57 -15.27
C GLY A 132 -6.67 11.16 -14.68
N LEU A 133 -7.77 10.79 -14.04
CA LEU A 133 -8.01 9.43 -13.59
C LEU A 133 -8.95 8.73 -14.58
N PRO A 134 -8.90 7.39 -14.68
CA PRO A 134 -9.83 6.64 -15.51
C PRO A 134 -11.26 6.84 -14.99
N ALA A 135 -12.23 6.79 -15.91
CA ALA A 135 -13.65 6.97 -15.60
C ALA A 135 -14.20 5.92 -14.61
N SER A 136 -13.56 4.75 -14.53
CA SER A 136 -13.91 3.68 -13.60
C SER A 136 -12.74 3.41 -12.66
N LEU A 137 -13.00 3.52 -11.36
CA LEU A 137 -12.06 3.09 -10.31
C LEU A 137 -12.10 1.57 -10.09
N LEU A 138 -12.91 0.85 -10.84
CA LEU A 138 -13.01 -0.60 -10.77
C LEU A 138 -11.80 -1.24 -11.44
N SER A 139 -10.96 -1.86 -10.63
CA SER A 139 -9.77 -2.59 -11.07
C SER A 139 -9.71 -3.93 -10.34
N PRO A 140 -9.25 -5.01 -11.01
CA PRO A 140 -9.00 -6.30 -10.34
C PRO A 140 -7.97 -6.21 -9.20
N ALA A 141 -7.15 -5.17 -9.18
CA ALA A 141 -6.19 -4.92 -8.10
C ALA A 141 -6.85 -4.33 -6.85
N ASN A 142 -8.05 -3.74 -6.98
CA ASN A 142 -8.74 -3.10 -5.87
C ASN A 142 -9.41 -4.13 -4.96
N ARG A 143 -9.31 -3.89 -3.67
CA ARG A 143 -9.81 -4.80 -2.63
C ARG A 143 -10.62 -4.00 -1.61
N ASP A 144 -11.77 -4.54 -1.27
CA ASP A 144 -12.60 -4.07 -0.16
C ASP A 144 -12.93 -5.30 0.69
N VAL A 145 -12.40 -5.34 1.91
CA VAL A 145 -12.55 -6.46 2.83
C VAL A 145 -13.11 -5.94 4.14
N THR A 146 -14.23 -6.49 4.55
CA THR A 146 -14.82 -6.22 5.86
C THR A 146 -14.83 -7.50 6.67
N GLU A 147 -14.23 -7.44 7.86
CA GLU A 147 -14.25 -8.50 8.85
C GLU A 147 -15.07 -8.05 10.06
N GLN A 148 -16.08 -8.85 10.44
CA GLN A 148 -16.88 -8.67 11.64
C GLN A 148 -16.59 -9.82 12.60
N THR A 149 -16.25 -9.50 13.84
CA THR A 149 -16.02 -10.47 14.91
C THR A 149 -16.97 -10.22 16.06
N LEU A 150 -17.72 -11.26 16.44
CA LEU A 150 -18.52 -11.30 17.67
C LEU A 150 -17.94 -12.37 18.58
N ALA A 151 -17.64 -12.00 19.81
CA ALA A 151 -17.12 -12.92 20.82
C ALA A 151 -17.83 -12.73 22.15
N GLY A 152 -18.03 -13.83 22.85
CA GLY A 152 -18.55 -13.83 24.23
C GLY A 152 -17.82 -14.86 25.06
N TYR A 153 -17.71 -14.62 26.36
CA TYR A 153 -17.10 -15.54 27.29
C TYR A 153 -17.79 -15.52 28.65
N ILE A 154 -17.65 -16.63 29.34
CA ILE A 154 -17.94 -16.77 30.76
C ILE A 154 -16.77 -17.51 31.41
N MET A 155 -16.32 -17.04 32.55
CA MET A 155 -15.20 -17.59 33.31
C MET A 155 -15.53 -17.59 34.80
N ALA A 156 -15.17 -18.67 35.49
CA ALA A 156 -15.22 -18.72 36.94
C ALA A 156 -13.84 -18.96 37.53
N GLU A 157 -13.56 -18.28 38.63
CA GLU A 157 -12.38 -18.51 39.44
C GLU A 157 -12.79 -19.28 40.71
N TYR A 158 -11.93 -20.18 41.14
CA TYR A 158 -12.17 -20.94 42.35
C TYR A 158 -10.92 -20.93 43.27
N ALA A 159 -11.16 -20.93 44.54
CA ALA A 159 -10.15 -21.10 45.59
C ALA A 159 -10.76 -21.88 46.77
N GLY A 160 -9.98 -22.79 47.33
CA GLY A 160 -10.40 -23.58 48.48
C GLY A 160 -9.28 -24.54 48.90
N ASP A 161 -9.57 -25.37 49.86
CA ASP A 161 -8.70 -26.41 50.39
C ASP A 161 -9.23 -27.80 50.05
N LEU A 162 -8.38 -28.64 49.47
CA LEU A 162 -8.66 -30.07 49.30
C LEU A 162 -7.84 -30.85 50.32
N GLY A 163 -8.42 -31.06 51.51
CA GLY A 163 -7.71 -31.51 52.68
C GLY A 163 -6.73 -30.43 53.15
N ASP A 164 -5.43 -30.76 53.26
CA ASP A 164 -4.40 -29.83 53.67
C ASP A 164 -3.73 -29.05 52.50
N MET A 165 -4.24 -29.25 51.27
CA MET A 165 -3.69 -28.61 50.05
C MET A 165 -4.56 -27.46 49.60
N PRO A 166 -4.05 -26.22 49.57
CA PRO A 166 -4.78 -25.12 48.95
C PRO A 166 -4.84 -25.29 47.43
N VAL A 167 -6.01 -25.18 46.88
CA VAL A 167 -6.27 -25.27 45.42
C VAL A 167 -6.90 -23.97 44.90
N ARG A 168 -6.44 -23.49 43.80
CA ARG A 168 -7.01 -22.33 43.08
C ARG A 168 -6.81 -22.44 41.60
N GLY A 169 -7.71 -21.87 40.84
CA GLY A 169 -7.64 -21.88 39.41
C GLY A 169 -8.81 -21.14 38.77
N ASN A 170 -8.89 -21.24 37.49
CA ASN A 170 -10.02 -20.73 36.72
C ASN A 170 -10.43 -21.73 35.63
N PHE A 171 -11.66 -21.65 35.23
CA PHE A 171 -12.18 -22.33 34.04
C PHE A 171 -13.17 -21.40 33.34
N GLY A 172 -13.31 -21.57 32.03
CA GLY A 172 -14.22 -20.74 31.26
C GLY A 172 -14.40 -21.24 29.84
N VAL A 173 -15.39 -20.67 29.21
CA VAL A 173 -15.71 -20.93 27.79
C VAL A 173 -15.75 -19.59 27.05
N ARG A 174 -15.18 -19.58 25.87
CA ARG A 174 -15.24 -18.45 24.94
C ARG A 174 -15.75 -18.94 23.60
N VAL A 175 -16.69 -18.22 23.05
CA VAL A 175 -17.21 -18.42 21.69
C VAL A 175 -16.85 -17.22 20.84
N VAL A 176 -16.35 -17.48 19.64
CA VAL A 176 -16.00 -16.44 18.68
C VAL A 176 -16.64 -16.80 17.34
N ASN A 177 -17.31 -15.83 16.74
CA ASN A 177 -17.83 -15.92 15.39
C ASN A 177 -17.19 -14.80 14.55
N THR A 178 -16.58 -15.16 13.43
CA THR A 178 -15.99 -14.21 12.51
C THR A 178 -16.61 -14.36 11.13
N LYS A 179 -17.07 -13.25 10.57
CA LYS A 179 -17.60 -13.15 9.22
C LYS A 179 -16.70 -12.24 8.40
N VAL A 180 -16.20 -12.76 7.28
CA VAL A 180 -15.40 -12.00 6.31
C VAL A 180 -16.21 -11.81 5.04
N THR A 181 -16.28 -10.57 4.57
CA THR A 181 -16.89 -10.20 3.30
C THR A 181 -15.83 -9.52 2.45
N SER A 182 -15.59 -10.02 1.26
CA SER A 182 -14.65 -9.43 0.30
C SER A 182 -15.39 -9.08 -0.99
N ILE A 183 -15.17 -7.87 -1.46
CA ILE A 183 -15.69 -7.37 -2.73
C ILE A 183 -14.50 -7.12 -3.64
N GLY A 184 -14.52 -7.69 -4.83
CA GLY A 184 -13.51 -7.51 -5.86
C GLY A 184 -14.08 -7.82 -7.23
N LEU A 185 -13.42 -7.33 -8.26
CA LEU A 185 -13.74 -7.71 -9.64
C LEU A 185 -13.13 -9.08 -9.94
N ARG A 186 -13.92 -9.93 -10.58
CA ARG A 186 -13.44 -11.18 -11.15
C ARG A 186 -13.21 -10.94 -12.66
N SER A 187 -11.97 -11.15 -13.08
CA SER A 187 -11.58 -11.17 -14.52
C SER A 187 -11.93 -12.50 -15.16
#